data_de57e25f32a49a6a8866a3902a25c7bf
#
_entry.id   de57e25f32a49a6a8866a3902a25c7bf
#
_cell.length_a   1.000
_cell.length_b   1.000
_cell.length_c   1.000
_cell.angle_alpha   90.00
_cell.angle_beta   90.00
_cell.angle_gamma   90.00
#
_symmetry.space_group_name_H-M   'P 1'
#
loop_
_entity.id
_entity.type
_entity.pdbx_description
1 polymer ?
#
loop_
_entity_poly.entity_id
_entity_poly.type
_entity_poly.pdbx_seq_one_letter_code
_entity_poly.pdbx_strand_id
1 'polypeptide(L)'
;MKGFFSWFKSENKIKRWLFLILVSMIAICYAMSTIFVTESLDITSVFKIVILFILGFSGIVFSVVSIQKRTLELLVKETDKRDNVKSLIYNKKVYNQGPKIVVIGGGNGLNAVLRGLKTYTDNITAVVTVSDYGEGKTDSRKLLNTLPLDDIKESLIALASNEEEMENLIKHKFTYGALKSLSFGDIYLLAMQNLYSDFSKSIEKSKNILNITGRVLPVTQDEIEICAELTDGTTIKGKNEIPEVLGEKICNIKRVYISPSNCRVAAGV
;
A
#
# COMPACT_ATOMS: atom_id res chain seq x y z
N MET A 1 22.94 -19.45 -4.81
CA MET A 1 22.87 -20.44 -5.91
C MET A 1 21.87 -21.59 -5.70
N LYS A 2 21.36 -21.84 -4.50
CA LYS A 2 20.36 -22.92 -4.25
C LYS A 2 18.97 -22.65 -4.90
N GLY A 3 18.60 -21.42 -5.17
CA GLY A 3 17.30 -21.06 -5.80
C GLY A 3 17.22 -21.34 -7.31
N PHE A 4 18.34 -21.28 -8.03
CA PHE A 4 18.36 -21.49 -9.49
C PHE A 4 18.05 -22.95 -9.88
N PHE A 5 18.51 -23.92 -9.11
CA PHE A 5 18.26 -25.33 -9.36
C PHE A 5 16.87 -25.82 -8.91
N SER A 6 16.23 -25.15 -7.95
CA SER A 6 14.84 -25.44 -7.58
C SER A 6 13.86 -25.11 -8.70
N TRP A 7 14.21 -24.17 -9.57
CA TRP A 7 13.45 -23.77 -10.75
C TRP A 7 13.38 -24.87 -11.83
N PHE A 8 14.37 -25.77 -11.83
CA PHE A 8 14.44 -26.95 -12.72
C PHE A 8 13.68 -28.18 -12.18
N LYS A 9 13.12 -28.10 -10.97
CA LYS A 9 12.37 -29.21 -10.40
C LYS A 9 11.06 -29.47 -11.16
N SER A 10 10.67 -30.71 -11.24
CA SER A 10 9.74 -31.37 -12.17
C SER A 10 8.31 -30.79 -12.31
N GLU A 11 7.84 -29.96 -11.39
CA GLU A 11 6.44 -29.51 -11.36
C GLU A 11 6.10 -28.40 -12.38
N ASN A 12 7.10 -27.68 -12.88
CA ASN A 12 6.84 -26.43 -13.61
C ASN A 12 6.71 -26.56 -15.14
N LYS A 13 6.75 -27.76 -15.71
CA LYS A 13 6.67 -27.99 -17.19
C LYS A 13 7.55 -27.03 -18.06
N ILE A 14 8.41 -26.21 -17.45
CA ILE A 14 9.32 -25.25 -18.13
C ILE A 14 10.34 -25.98 -18.99
N LYS A 15 10.73 -27.21 -18.58
CA LYS A 15 11.66 -28.05 -19.33
C LYS A 15 11.23 -28.34 -20.77
N ARG A 16 9.91 -28.46 -21.03
CA ARG A 16 9.36 -28.67 -22.38
C ARG A 16 9.60 -27.48 -23.30
N TRP A 17 9.47 -26.28 -22.76
CA TRP A 17 9.67 -25.05 -23.53
C TRP A 17 11.15 -24.76 -23.75
N LEU A 18 12.02 -25.05 -22.79
CA LEU A 18 13.48 -24.99 -22.97
C LEU A 18 13.95 -25.99 -24.01
N PHE A 19 13.41 -27.21 -24.01
CA PHE A 19 13.70 -28.20 -25.04
C PHE A 19 13.26 -27.71 -26.43
N LEU A 20 12.11 -27.08 -26.53
CA LEU A 20 11.62 -26.54 -27.80
C LEU A 20 12.48 -25.37 -28.31
N ILE A 21 13.02 -24.52 -27.44
CA ILE A 21 14.03 -23.50 -27.79
C ILE A 21 15.28 -24.15 -28.36
N LEU A 22 15.78 -25.20 -27.72
CA LEU A 22 16.99 -25.92 -28.15
C LEU A 22 16.79 -26.55 -29.53
N VAL A 23 15.66 -27.21 -29.76
CA VAL A 23 15.33 -27.80 -31.07
C VAL A 23 15.19 -26.70 -32.14
N SER A 24 14.54 -25.58 -31.84
CA SER A 24 14.41 -24.43 -32.74
C SER A 24 15.77 -23.83 -33.09
N MET A 25 16.67 -23.75 -32.12
CA MET A 25 18.05 -23.26 -32.33
C MET A 25 18.87 -24.19 -33.23
N ILE A 26 18.75 -25.48 -33.04
CA ILE A 26 19.37 -26.49 -33.92
C ILE A 26 18.84 -26.36 -35.35
N ALA A 27 17.53 -26.16 -35.53
CA ALA A 27 16.92 -25.98 -36.85
C ALA A 27 17.47 -24.75 -37.57
N ILE A 28 17.65 -23.64 -36.87
CA ILE A 28 18.25 -22.40 -37.43
C ILE A 28 19.72 -22.63 -37.80
N CYS A 29 20.50 -23.29 -36.88
CA CYS A 29 21.89 -23.61 -37.16
C CYS A 29 22.04 -24.52 -38.41
N TYR A 30 21.14 -25.50 -38.54
CA TYR A 30 21.11 -26.40 -39.71
C TYR A 30 20.77 -25.61 -40.98
N ALA A 31 19.81 -24.71 -40.96
CA ALA A 31 19.45 -23.83 -42.07
C ALA A 31 20.66 -22.95 -42.51
N MET A 32 21.38 -22.36 -41.53
CA MET A 32 22.59 -21.60 -41.80
C MET A 32 23.71 -22.46 -42.38
N SER A 33 23.94 -23.68 -41.86
CA SER A 33 24.95 -24.58 -42.35
C SER A 33 24.72 -25.00 -43.83
N THR A 34 23.47 -25.21 -44.23
CA THR A 34 23.11 -25.56 -45.60
C THR A 34 23.45 -24.45 -46.60
N ILE A 35 23.43 -23.19 -46.20
CA ILE A 35 23.82 -22.03 -47.03
C ILE A 35 25.34 -22.10 -47.36
N PHE A 36 26.14 -22.49 -46.41
CA PHE A 36 27.59 -22.55 -46.55
C PHE A 36 28.11 -23.79 -47.32
N VAL A 37 27.32 -24.87 -47.30
CA VAL A 37 27.75 -26.19 -47.88
C VAL A 37 27.28 -26.34 -49.34
N THR A 38 26.21 -25.68 -49.75
CA THR A 38 25.62 -25.84 -51.08
C THR A 38 26.31 -24.89 -52.08
N GLU A 39 27.11 -25.41 -53.01
CA GLU A 39 27.80 -24.64 -54.08
C GLU A 39 26.85 -24.08 -55.15
N SER A 40 25.64 -24.66 -55.31
CA SER A 40 24.61 -24.15 -56.22
C SER A 40 23.26 -24.09 -55.48
N LEU A 41 22.74 -22.85 -55.31
CA LEU A 41 21.43 -22.63 -54.71
C LEU A 41 20.33 -22.89 -55.73
N ASP A 42 19.82 -24.09 -55.79
CA ASP A 42 18.59 -24.37 -56.52
C ASP A 42 17.37 -23.78 -55.79
N ILE A 43 16.32 -23.37 -56.52
CA ILE A 43 15.09 -22.72 -56.02
C ILE A 43 14.47 -23.58 -54.91
N THR A 44 14.49 -24.91 -55.05
CA THR A 44 13.96 -25.87 -54.04
C THR A 44 14.73 -25.82 -52.71
N SER A 45 16.05 -25.62 -52.77
CA SER A 45 16.93 -25.54 -51.60
C SER A 45 16.74 -24.21 -50.87
N VAL A 46 16.61 -23.11 -51.58
CA VAL A 46 16.30 -21.80 -51.01
C VAL A 46 14.96 -21.82 -50.26
N PHE A 47 13.93 -22.43 -50.84
CA PHE A 47 12.60 -22.54 -50.25
C PHE A 47 12.62 -23.37 -48.93
N LYS A 48 13.36 -24.47 -48.92
CA LYS A 48 13.57 -25.31 -47.68
C LYS A 48 14.26 -24.50 -46.57
N ILE A 49 15.31 -23.74 -46.90
CA ILE A 49 16.06 -22.92 -45.94
C ILE A 49 15.16 -21.87 -45.30
N VAL A 50 14.37 -21.14 -46.13
CA VAL A 50 13.46 -20.10 -45.67
C VAL A 50 12.39 -20.67 -44.74
N ILE A 51 11.78 -21.83 -45.09
CA ILE A 51 10.78 -22.48 -44.23
C ILE A 51 11.40 -22.90 -42.89
N LEU A 52 12.59 -23.49 -42.91
CA LEU A 52 13.27 -23.93 -41.69
C LEU A 52 13.60 -22.73 -40.77
N PHE A 53 14.00 -21.59 -41.36
CA PHE A 53 14.31 -20.37 -40.66
C PHE A 53 13.04 -19.79 -39.98
N ILE A 54 11.92 -19.73 -40.70
CA ILE A 54 10.64 -19.26 -40.20
C ILE A 54 10.14 -20.17 -39.06
N LEU A 55 10.22 -21.48 -39.25
CA LEU A 55 9.82 -22.47 -38.22
C LEU A 55 10.69 -22.36 -36.96
N GLY A 56 12.00 -22.25 -37.11
CA GLY A 56 12.92 -22.09 -35.98
C GLY A 56 12.66 -20.78 -35.22
N PHE A 57 12.50 -19.67 -35.93
CA PHE A 57 12.23 -18.37 -35.32
C PHE A 57 10.87 -18.33 -34.61
N SER A 58 9.82 -18.85 -35.24
CA SER A 58 8.47 -18.94 -34.63
C SER A 58 8.46 -19.83 -33.39
N GLY A 59 9.22 -20.93 -33.39
CA GLY A 59 9.38 -21.83 -32.25
C GLY A 59 10.03 -21.14 -31.05
N ILE A 60 11.06 -20.33 -31.27
CA ILE A 60 11.71 -19.54 -30.22
C ILE A 60 10.71 -18.51 -29.62
N VAL A 61 10.06 -17.74 -30.47
CA VAL A 61 9.10 -16.69 -30.03
C VAL A 61 7.96 -17.34 -29.21
N PHE A 62 7.40 -18.44 -29.72
CA PHE A 62 6.32 -19.15 -29.04
C PHE A 62 6.76 -19.70 -27.67
N SER A 63 7.97 -20.25 -27.57
CA SER A 63 8.53 -20.76 -26.32
C SER A 63 8.75 -19.65 -25.28
N VAL A 64 9.33 -18.52 -25.71
CA VAL A 64 9.59 -17.36 -24.83
C VAL A 64 8.26 -16.81 -24.28
N VAL A 65 7.27 -16.61 -25.15
CA VAL A 65 5.93 -16.14 -24.73
C VAL A 65 5.26 -17.12 -23.76
N SER A 66 5.41 -18.42 -23.99
CA SER A 66 4.83 -19.47 -23.12
C SER A 66 5.53 -19.54 -21.75
N ILE A 67 6.84 -19.36 -21.72
CA ILE A 67 7.60 -19.26 -20.45
C ILE A 67 7.18 -18.02 -19.68
N GLN A 68 7.08 -16.86 -20.33
CA GLN A 68 6.65 -15.61 -19.68
C GLN A 68 5.23 -15.73 -19.10
N LYS A 69 4.27 -16.26 -19.87
CA LYS A 69 2.90 -16.49 -19.38
C LYS A 69 2.88 -17.35 -18.13
N ARG A 70 3.68 -18.43 -18.13
CA ARG A 70 3.71 -19.37 -17.03
C ARG A 70 4.42 -18.85 -15.80
N THR A 71 5.49 -18.07 -15.97
CA THR A 71 6.16 -17.38 -14.86
C THR A 71 5.21 -16.39 -14.19
N LEU A 72 4.43 -15.65 -14.98
CA LEU A 72 3.38 -14.75 -14.46
C LEU A 72 2.28 -15.52 -13.72
N GLU A 73 1.83 -16.67 -14.25
CA GLU A 73 0.83 -17.51 -13.56
C GLU A 73 1.33 -18.05 -12.21
N LEU A 74 2.61 -18.39 -12.11
CA LEU A 74 3.20 -18.87 -10.85
C LEU A 74 3.32 -17.75 -9.81
N LEU A 75 3.68 -16.53 -10.22
CA LEU A 75 3.74 -15.36 -9.34
C LEU A 75 2.34 -14.95 -8.81
N VAL A 76 1.29 -15.20 -9.59
CA VAL A 76 -0.08 -14.88 -9.20
C VAL A 76 -0.73 -15.97 -8.37
N LYS A 77 -0.30 -17.23 -8.51
CA LYS A 77 -0.83 -18.36 -7.73
C LYS A 77 -0.53 -18.25 -6.23
N GLU A 78 0.46 -17.45 -5.87
CA GLU A 78 0.78 -17.09 -4.48
C GLU A 78 -0.13 -15.97 -3.93
N THR A 79 -0.88 -15.28 -4.79
CA THR A 79 -1.84 -14.24 -4.41
C THR A 79 -3.25 -14.82 -4.59
N ASP A 80 -3.93 -15.10 -3.49
CA ASP A 80 -5.19 -15.85 -3.36
C ASP A 80 -6.44 -15.18 -4.02
N LYS A 81 -6.28 -14.56 -5.19
CA LYS A 81 -7.40 -13.96 -5.95
C LYS A 81 -7.36 -14.36 -7.42
N ARG A 82 -8.45 -15.02 -7.84
CA ARG A 82 -8.77 -15.45 -9.21
C ARG A 82 -8.87 -14.34 -10.26
N ASP A 83 -8.31 -13.17 -10.02
CA ASP A 83 -8.34 -12.09 -10.99
C ASP A 83 -7.30 -12.30 -12.08
N ASN A 84 -7.71 -12.06 -13.31
CA ASN A 84 -6.86 -12.21 -14.49
C ASN A 84 -5.60 -11.34 -14.33
N VAL A 85 -4.39 -11.93 -14.40
CA VAL A 85 -3.09 -11.23 -14.21
C VAL A 85 -3.00 -9.95 -15.03
N LYS A 86 -3.60 -9.93 -16.22
CA LYS A 86 -3.64 -8.74 -17.07
C LYS A 86 -4.45 -7.62 -16.44
N SER A 87 -5.57 -7.93 -15.78
CA SER A 87 -6.39 -6.94 -15.09
C SER A 87 -5.67 -6.39 -13.86
N LEU A 88 -4.95 -7.21 -13.11
CA LEU A 88 -4.16 -6.77 -11.96
C LEU A 88 -3.02 -5.82 -12.36
N ILE A 89 -2.25 -6.16 -13.41
CA ILE A 89 -1.18 -5.31 -13.92
C ILE A 89 -1.76 -4.02 -14.51
N TYR A 90 -2.84 -4.13 -15.27
CA TYR A 90 -3.52 -2.97 -15.88
C TYR A 90 -4.10 -2.05 -14.79
N ASN A 91 -4.83 -2.59 -13.83
CA ASN A 91 -5.41 -1.84 -12.72
C ASN A 91 -4.31 -1.16 -11.90
N LYS A 92 -3.25 -1.86 -11.51
CA LYS A 92 -2.12 -1.27 -10.79
C LYS A 92 -1.45 -0.14 -11.56
N LYS A 93 -1.32 -0.26 -12.88
CA LYS A 93 -0.79 0.82 -13.74
C LYS A 93 -1.75 2.00 -13.81
N VAL A 94 -3.04 1.75 -13.96
CA VAL A 94 -4.08 2.80 -14.00
C VAL A 94 -4.17 3.54 -12.67
N TYR A 95 -4.21 2.84 -11.54
CA TYR A 95 -4.26 3.46 -10.21
C TYR A 95 -3.00 4.26 -9.90
N ASN A 96 -1.82 3.78 -10.25
CA ASN A 96 -0.56 4.53 -10.09
C ASN A 96 -0.48 5.79 -10.97
N GLN A 97 -1.21 5.84 -12.07
CA GLN A 97 -1.30 7.00 -12.98
C GLN A 97 -2.53 7.86 -12.71
N GLY A 98 -3.36 7.49 -11.75
CA GLY A 98 -4.55 8.23 -11.35
C GLY A 98 -4.24 9.64 -10.79
N PRO A 99 -5.26 10.48 -10.63
CA PRO A 99 -5.10 11.84 -10.13
C PRO A 99 -4.46 11.83 -8.74
N LYS A 100 -3.62 12.83 -8.47
CA LYS A 100 -3.09 13.09 -7.14
C LYS A 100 -4.13 13.83 -6.32
N ILE A 101 -4.60 13.23 -5.24
CA ILE A 101 -5.66 13.76 -4.39
C ILE A 101 -5.13 13.97 -2.98
N VAL A 102 -5.31 15.18 -2.45
CA VAL A 102 -5.04 15.50 -1.05
C VAL A 102 -6.39 15.65 -0.34
N VAL A 103 -6.56 14.93 0.77
CA VAL A 103 -7.75 15.00 1.63
C VAL A 103 -7.33 15.48 3.00
N ILE A 104 -7.92 16.57 3.47
CA ILE A 104 -7.59 17.16 4.78
C ILE A 104 -8.80 17.00 5.68
N GLY A 105 -8.60 16.46 6.88
CA GLY A 105 -9.69 16.29 7.86
C GLY A 105 -9.35 15.29 8.96
N GLY A 106 -10.39 14.80 9.63
CA GLY A 106 -10.30 13.80 10.70
C GLY A 106 -11.62 13.06 10.88
N GLY A 107 -11.60 12.06 11.74
CA GLY A 107 -12.78 11.27 12.11
C GLY A 107 -13.40 10.47 10.96
N ASN A 108 -14.65 10.06 11.16
CA ASN A 108 -15.36 9.15 10.25
C ASN A 108 -15.58 9.73 8.84
N GLY A 109 -15.74 11.06 8.72
CA GLY A 109 -15.94 11.71 7.42
C GLY A 109 -14.73 11.56 6.50
N LEU A 110 -13.53 11.81 7.01
CA LEU A 110 -12.29 11.59 6.27
C LEU A 110 -12.17 10.13 5.84
N ASN A 111 -12.37 9.20 6.76
CA ASN A 111 -12.20 7.77 6.52
C ASN A 111 -13.17 7.24 5.46
N ALA A 112 -14.42 7.71 5.44
CA ALA A 112 -15.39 7.37 4.40
C ALA A 112 -14.92 7.83 3.01
N VAL A 113 -14.39 9.05 2.91
CA VAL A 113 -13.82 9.58 1.66
C VAL A 113 -12.61 8.77 1.22
N LEU A 114 -11.69 8.44 2.13
CA LEU A 114 -10.48 7.66 1.83
C LEU A 114 -10.83 6.26 1.30
N ARG A 115 -11.83 5.58 1.89
CA ARG A 115 -12.34 4.29 1.41
C ARG A 115 -12.86 4.37 -0.03
N GLY A 116 -13.58 5.42 -0.36
CA GLY A 116 -14.05 5.67 -1.72
C GLY A 116 -12.90 5.93 -2.69
N LEU A 117 -11.99 6.82 -2.35
CA LEU A 117 -10.90 7.25 -3.22
C LEU A 117 -9.89 6.14 -3.54
N LYS A 118 -9.59 5.23 -2.59
CA LYS A 118 -8.63 4.13 -2.83
C LYS A 118 -9.06 3.17 -3.94
N THR A 119 -10.33 3.21 -4.35
CA THR A 119 -10.83 2.42 -5.48
C THR A 119 -10.57 3.07 -6.85
N TYR A 120 -10.11 4.33 -6.87
CA TYR A 120 -9.87 5.10 -8.11
C TYR A 120 -8.41 5.45 -8.34
N THR A 121 -7.63 5.66 -7.28
CA THR A 121 -6.22 6.07 -7.39
C THR A 121 -5.39 5.62 -6.19
N ASP A 122 -4.12 5.32 -6.44
CA ASP A 122 -3.11 5.06 -5.39
C ASP A 122 -2.42 6.37 -4.93
N ASN A 123 -2.65 7.49 -5.63
CA ASN A 123 -2.00 8.76 -5.37
C ASN A 123 -2.77 9.63 -4.36
N ILE A 124 -3.12 9.04 -3.21
CA ILE A 124 -3.86 9.70 -2.15
C ILE A 124 -2.89 10.18 -1.07
N THR A 125 -3.06 11.41 -0.61
CA THR A 125 -2.43 11.93 0.60
C THR A 125 -3.50 12.37 1.57
N ALA A 126 -3.64 11.67 2.69
CA ALA A 126 -4.52 12.03 3.79
C ALA A 126 -3.74 12.90 4.79
N VAL A 127 -4.16 14.13 4.98
CA VAL A 127 -3.66 15.04 6.03
C VAL A 127 -4.64 14.98 7.19
N VAL A 128 -4.20 14.35 8.29
CA VAL A 128 -5.08 13.93 9.38
C VAL A 128 -4.93 14.87 10.57
N THR A 129 -6.05 15.30 11.14
CA THR A 129 -6.05 16.05 12.40
C THR A 129 -5.57 15.19 13.56
N VAL A 130 -4.86 15.81 14.51
CA VAL A 130 -4.26 15.15 15.68
C VAL A 130 -4.79 15.73 16.99
N SER A 131 -6.04 16.18 16.99
CA SER A 131 -6.68 16.85 18.14
C SER A 131 -7.64 15.94 18.92
N ASP A 132 -7.87 14.72 18.46
CA ASP A 132 -8.84 13.79 19.06
C ASP A 132 -8.13 12.59 19.72
N TYR A 133 -8.27 12.52 21.05
CA TYR A 133 -7.70 11.43 21.85
C TYR A 133 -8.67 10.24 22.02
N GLY A 134 -9.92 10.36 21.56
CA GLY A 134 -10.98 9.37 21.77
C GLY A 134 -11.48 9.31 23.22
N GLU A 135 -12.67 8.73 23.42
CA GLU A 135 -13.25 8.58 24.75
C GLU A 135 -12.40 7.65 25.62
N GLY A 136 -12.12 8.07 26.87
CA GLY A 136 -11.44 7.26 27.90
C GLY A 136 -9.94 7.01 27.68
N LYS A 137 -9.29 7.66 26.73
CA LYS A 137 -7.87 7.42 26.39
C LYS A 137 -6.87 8.40 26.99
N THR A 138 -7.33 9.34 27.78
CA THR A 138 -6.45 10.31 28.46
C THR A 138 -5.36 9.64 29.29
N ASP A 139 -5.66 8.49 29.89
CA ASP A 139 -4.71 7.74 30.70
C ASP A 139 -3.67 7.00 29.87
N SER A 140 -4.07 6.42 28.73
CA SER A 140 -3.14 5.75 27.79
C SER A 140 -2.17 6.75 27.15
N ARG A 141 -2.62 7.98 26.87
CA ARG A 141 -1.80 9.09 26.41
C ARG A 141 -0.73 9.49 27.41
N LYS A 142 -1.12 9.68 28.69
CA LYS A 142 -0.18 10.02 29.76
C LYS A 142 0.92 8.96 29.93
N LEU A 143 0.53 7.67 29.76
CA LEU A 143 1.47 6.55 29.81
C LEU A 143 2.44 6.52 28.64
N LEU A 144 1.99 6.88 27.43
CA LEU A 144 2.77 6.75 26.19
C LEU A 144 3.45 8.06 25.76
N ASN A 145 3.08 9.21 26.37
CA ASN A 145 3.56 10.54 26.00
C ASN A 145 3.55 10.78 24.47
N THR A 146 2.44 10.40 23.82
CA THR A 146 2.29 10.45 22.37
C THR A 146 1.15 11.37 21.96
N LEU A 147 1.16 11.76 20.67
CA LEU A 147 0.04 12.45 20.03
C LEU A 147 -1.23 11.58 20.01
N PRO A 148 -2.40 12.19 19.76
CA PRO A 148 -3.63 11.45 19.50
C PRO A 148 -3.45 10.56 18.27
N LEU A 149 -3.58 9.25 18.43
CA LEU A 149 -3.31 8.28 17.38
C LEU A 149 -4.57 7.75 16.69
N ASP A 150 -5.75 8.04 17.22
CA ASP A 150 -6.99 7.38 16.78
C ASP A 150 -7.36 7.73 15.34
N ASP A 151 -7.40 9.00 14.98
CA ASP A 151 -7.70 9.42 13.61
C ASP A 151 -6.65 8.90 12.62
N ILE A 152 -5.40 8.81 13.03
CA ILE A 152 -4.31 8.24 12.22
C ILE A 152 -4.51 6.74 12.02
N LYS A 153 -4.81 5.98 13.09
CA LYS A 153 -5.08 4.54 13.01
C LYS A 153 -6.26 4.24 12.10
N GLU A 154 -7.36 4.99 12.24
CA GLU A 154 -8.54 4.83 11.39
C GLU A 154 -8.22 5.15 9.92
N SER A 155 -7.39 6.17 9.64
CA SER A 155 -6.98 6.49 8.28
C SER A 155 -6.06 5.43 7.68
N LEU A 156 -5.17 4.83 8.48
CA LEU A 156 -4.34 3.70 8.06
C LEU A 156 -5.21 2.47 7.73
N ILE A 157 -6.23 2.18 8.54
CA ILE A 157 -7.20 1.12 8.28
C ILE A 157 -7.97 1.39 6.99
N ALA A 158 -8.52 2.62 6.84
CA ALA A 158 -9.30 3.00 5.66
C ALA A 158 -8.52 2.84 4.34
N LEU A 159 -7.21 3.08 4.35
CA LEU A 159 -6.32 2.96 3.20
C LEU A 159 -5.66 1.59 3.06
N ALA A 160 -5.88 0.66 3.98
CA ALA A 160 -5.30 -0.68 3.90
C ALA A 160 -5.89 -1.48 2.72
N SER A 161 -5.06 -2.35 2.14
CA SER A 161 -5.49 -3.24 1.05
C SER A 161 -6.47 -4.31 1.53
N ASN A 162 -6.28 -4.82 2.75
CA ASN A 162 -7.22 -5.71 3.44
C ASN A 162 -7.71 -5.00 4.71
N GLU A 163 -8.82 -4.27 4.57
CA GLU A 163 -9.34 -3.39 5.61
C GLU A 163 -9.83 -4.16 6.84
N GLU A 164 -10.56 -5.27 6.63
CA GLU A 164 -11.15 -6.07 7.71
C GLU A 164 -10.08 -6.66 8.64
N GLU A 165 -9.06 -7.30 8.09
CA GLU A 165 -7.97 -7.87 8.89
C GLU A 165 -7.12 -6.77 9.54
N MET A 166 -6.91 -5.65 8.83
CA MET A 166 -6.19 -4.51 9.37
C MET A 166 -6.93 -3.89 10.55
N GLU A 167 -8.26 -3.75 10.44
CA GLU A 167 -9.09 -3.24 11.53
C GLU A 167 -9.02 -4.14 12.74
N ASN A 168 -9.21 -5.45 12.56
CA ASN A 168 -9.12 -6.44 13.62
C ASN A 168 -7.76 -6.40 14.33
N LEU A 169 -6.67 -6.25 13.57
CA LEU A 169 -5.32 -6.17 14.12
C LEU A 169 -5.08 -4.85 14.87
N ILE A 170 -5.32 -3.72 14.22
CA ILE A 170 -5.01 -2.38 14.78
C ILE A 170 -5.86 -2.08 16.00
N LYS A 171 -7.15 -2.48 15.99
CA LYS A 171 -8.09 -2.26 17.09
C LYS A 171 -8.01 -3.32 18.19
N HIS A 172 -7.25 -4.39 17.99
CA HIS A 172 -7.09 -5.43 19.00
C HIS A 172 -6.59 -4.85 20.32
N LYS A 173 -7.38 -4.98 21.40
CA LYS A 173 -7.05 -4.49 22.74
C LYS A 173 -6.50 -5.62 23.61
N PHE A 174 -5.42 -5.32 24.31
CA PHE A 174 -4.87 -6.25 25.31
C PHE A 174 -5.73 -6.21 26.59
N THR A 175 -6.03 -7.38 27.13
CA THR A 175 -6.92 -7.54 28.30
C THR A 175 -6.18 -7.79 29.61
N TYR A 176 -4.87 -8.02 29.56
CA TYR A 176 -4.07 -8.41 30.74
C TYR A 176 -2.68 -7.76 30.73
N GLY A 177 -2.06 -7.73 31.90
CA GLY A 177 -0.70 -7.23 32.12
C GLY A 177 -0.58 -5.71 31.99
N ALA A 178 0.64 -5.25 31.79
CA ALA A 178 0.97 -3.83 31.63
C ALA A 178 0.40 -3.19 30.36
N LEU A 179 -0.03 -4.01 29.39
CA LEU A 179 -0.59 -3.57 28.12
C LEU A 179 -2.12 -3.40 28.17
N LYS A 180 -2.76 -3.68 29.33
CA LYS A 180 -4.20 -3.54 29.49
C LYS A 180 -4.66 -2.15 29.06
N SER A 181 -5.73 -2.09 28.27
CA SER A 181 -6.33 -0.88 27.69
C SER A 181 -5.64 -0.32 26.43
N LEU A 182 -4.43 -0.76 26.10
CA LEU A 182 -3.75 -0.37 24.86
C LEU A 182 -4.22 -1.25 23.70
N SER A 183 -4.34 -0.65 22.54
CA SER A 183 -4.53 -1.40 21.30
C SER A 183 -3.19 -1.79 20.69
N PHE A 184 -3.19 -2.81 19.84
CA PHE A 184 -1.99 -3.13 19.02
C PHE A 184 -1.51 -1.92 18.23
N GLY A 185 -2.43 -1.15 17.64
CA GLY A 185 -2.09 0.05 16.88
C GLY A 185 -1.39 1.13 17.70
N ASP A 186 -1.74 1.29 18.99
CA ASP A 186 -1.06 2.23 19.89
C ASP A 186 0.40 1.81 20.10
N ILE A 187 0.62 0.53 20.41
CA ILE A 187 1.96 -0.04 20.61
C ILE A 187 2.78 -0.02 19.34
N TYR A 188 2.17 -0.36 18.20
CA TYR A 188 2.82 -0.35 16.90
C TYR A 188 3.33 1.05 16.52
N LEU A 189 2.47 2.07 16.60
CA LEU A 189 2.85 3.45 16.25
C LEU A 189 3.90 4.02 17.22
N LEU A 190 3.81 3.68 18.50
CA LEU A 190 4.84 4.03 19.49
C LEU A 190 6.19 3.40 19.14
N ALA A 191 6.22 2.12 18.81
CA ALA A 191 7.44 1.42 18.39
C ALA A 191 8.05 2.05 17.12
N MET A 192 7.20 2.40 16.14
CA MET A 192 7.63 3.08 14.93
C MET A 192 8.20 4.47 15.23
N GLN A 193 7.58 5.22 16.13
CA GLN A 193 8.08 6.53 16.56
C GLN A 193 9.46 6.43 17.22
N ASN A 194 9.66 5.44 18.07
CA ASN A 194 10.96 5.19 18.72
C ASN A 194 12.04 4.82 17.70
N LEU A 195 11.69 4.05 16.65
CA LEU A 195 12.65 3.65 15.61
C LEU A 195 13.11 4.81 14.73
N TYR A 196 12.21 5.73 14.39
CA TYR A 196 12.50 6.77 13.39
C TYR A 196 12.66 8.18 13.98
N SER A 197 12.39 8.36 15.27
CA SER A 197 12.53 9.65 16.02
C SER A 197 11.74 10.83 15.43
N ASP A 198 10.98 10.61 14.34
CA ASP A 198 10.11 11.57 13.68
C ASP A 198 8.78 10.90 13.41
N PHE A 199 7.71 11.46 13.94
CA PHE A 199 6.38 10.86 13.87
C PHE A 199 5.84 10.78 12.44
N SER A 200 5.99 11.83 11.64
CA SER A 200 5.58 11.82 10.23
C SER A 200 6.32 10.75 9.43
N LYS A 201 7.62 10.63 9.65
CA LYS A 201 8.45 9.60 9.02
C LYS A 201 8.06 8.19 9.46
N SER A 202 7.69 8.02 10.72
CA SER A 202 7.20 6.75 11.28
C SER A 202 5.93 6.28 10.58
N ILE A 203 4.97 7.19 10.38
CA ILE A 203 3.73 6.90 9.65
C ILE A 203 4.02 6.61 8.18
N GLU A 204 4.89 7.37 7.53
CA GLU A 204 5.27 7.13 6.14
C GLU A 204 5.91 5.73 5.94
N LYS A 205 6.77 5.31 6.87
CA LYS A 205 7.38 3.97 6.84
C LYS A 205 6.37 2.85 7.10
N SER A 206 5.32 3.13 7.86
CA SER A 206 4.22 2.18 8.09
C SER A 206 3.48 1.81 6.81
N LYS A 207 3.50 2.66 5.77
CA LYS A 207 2.89 2.37 4.46
C LYS A 207 3.33 1.01 3.90
N ASN A 208 4.62 0.75 3.89
CA ASN A 208 5.16 -0.49 3.30
C ASN A 208 4.93 -1.71 4.19
N ILE A 209 4.98 -1.51 5.52
CA ILE A 209 4.80 -2.60 6.50
C ILE A 209 3.33 -3.05 6.52
N LEU A 210 2.41 -2.09 6.52
CA LEU A 210 0.97 -2.33 6.61
C LEU A 210 0.28 -2.45 5.25
N ASN A 211 1.03 -2.40 4.14
CA ASN A 211 0.51 -2.46 2.76
C ASN A 211 -0.65 -1.48 2.51
N ILE A 212 -0.39 -0.21 2.75
CA ILE A 212 -1.38 0.87 2.67
C ILE A 212 -1.30 1.58 1.32
N THR A 213 -2.44 1.86 0.73
CA THR A 213 -2.58 2.69 -0.47
C THR A 213 -2.42 4.17 -0.11
N GLY A 214 -1.63 4.93 -0.88
CA GLY A 214 -1.46 6.36 -0.64
C GLY A 214 -0.48 6.69 0.51
N ARG A 215 -0.69 7.84 1.16
CA ARG A 215 0.13 8.38 2.27
C ARG A 215 -0.79 8.94 3.35
N VAL A 216 -0.39 8.79 4.61
CA VAL A 216 -1.03 9.44 5.76
C VAL A 216 -0.01 10.36 6.40
N LEU A 217 -0.39 11.61 6.65
CA LEU A 217 0.45 12.62 7.30
C LEU A 217 -0.35 13.26 8.43
N PRO A 218 0.23 13.48 9.62
CA PRO A 218 -0.40 14.29 10.64
C PRO A 218 -0.35 15.77 10.21
N VAL A 219 -1.36 16.56 10.53
CA VAL A 219 -1.38 18.00 10.22
C VAL A 219 -0.28 18.74 10.98
N THR A 220 0.01 18.30 12.20
CA THR A 220 1.07 18.83 13.07
C THR A 220 1.66 17.70 13.93
N GLN A 221 2.88 17.89 14.41
CA GLN A 221 3.50 17.05 15.42
C GLN A 221 3.52 17.72 16.81
N ASP A 222 3.04 18.97 16.86
CA ASP A 222 2.91 19.67 18.12
C ASP A 222 1.67 19.18 18.88
N GLU A 223 1.75 19.20 20.19
CA GLU A 223 0.62 18.90 21.05
C GLU A 223 -0.35 20.08 21.04
N ILE A 224 -1.57 19.84 20.52
CA ILE A 224 -2.62 20.84 20.38
C ILE A 224 -3.88 20.42 21.13
N GLU A 225 -4.57 21.42 21.72
CA GLU A 225 -5.89 21.24 22.30
C GLU A 225 -6.90 22.16 21.59
N ILE A 226 -8.13 21.66 21.43
CA ILE A 226 -9.25 22.46 20.95
C ILE A 226 -9.83 23.17 22.17
N CYS A 227 -9.95 24.50 22.07
CA CYS A 227 -10.53 25.34 23.09
C CYS A 227 -11.77 26.04 22.54
N ALA A 228 -12.78 26.21 23.40
CA ALA A 228 -13.97 27.00 23.10
C ALA A 228 -14.12 28.13 24.12
N GLU A 229 -14.30 29.35 23.62
CA GLU A 229 -14.71 30.51 24.42
C GLU A 229 -16.23 30.65 24.32
N LEU A 230 -16.90 30.63 25.48
CA LEU A 230 -18.34 30.80 25.56
C LEU A 230 -18.73 32.30 25.62
N THR A 231 -20.02 32.58 25.41
CA THR A 231 -20.57 33.96 25.48
C THR A 231 -20.50 34.57 26.88
N ASP A 232 -20.38 33.75 27.91
CA ASP A 232 -20.19 34.18 29.32
C ASP A 232 -18.72 34.49 29.67
N GLY A 233 -17.79 34.34 28.71
CA GLY A 233 -16.34 34.51 28.91
C GLY A 233 -15.62 33.28 29.45
N THR A 234 -16.32 32.19 29.74
CA THR A 234 -15.71 30.94 30.17
C THR A 234 -14.94 30.30 29.01
N THR A 235 -13.74 29.78 29.27
CA THR A 235 -12.96 29.02 28.31
C THR A 235 -12.97 27.55 28.71
N ILE A 236 -13.37 26.68 27.77
CA ILE A 236 -13.37 25.22 27.91
C ILE A 236 -12.23 24.68 27.06
N LYS A 237 -11.47 23.72 27.58
CA LYS A 237 -10.38 23.04 26.90
C LYS A 237 -10.72 21.57 26.75
N GLY A 238 -10.43 21.01 25.57
CA GLY A 238 -10.71 19.62 25.26
C GLY A 238 -11.96 19.45 24.41
N LYS A 239 -11.83 18.67 23.33
CA LYS A 239 -12.90 18.41 22.37
C LYS A 239 -14.12 17.73 23.03
N ASN A 240 -13.89 16.82 23.97
CA ASN A 240 -14.93 16.03 24.63
C ASN A 240 -15.62 16.82 25.75
N GLU A 241 -14.91 17.74 26.40
CA GLU A 241 -15.45 18.58 27.48
C GLU A 241 -16.40 19.67 26.98
N ILE A 242 -16.22 20.13 25.74
CA ILE A 242 -17.04 21.18 25.16
C ILE A 242 -18.52 20.79 25.08
N PRO A 243 -18.93 19.62 24.55
CA PRO A 243 -20.32 19.19 24.50
C PRO A 243 -20.92 18.94 25.90
N GLU A 244 -20.13 18.41 26.83
CA GLU A 244 -20.58 18.14 28.21
C GLU A 244 -20.96 19.43 28.92
N VAL A 245 -20.08 20.42 28.91
CA VAL A 245 -20.34 21.72 29.55
C VAL A 245 -21.48 22.48 28.86
N LEU A 246 -21.60 22.36 27.53
CA LEU A 246 -22.72 22.96 26.78
C LEU A 246 -24.07 22.27 27.10
N GLY A 247 -24.06 20.99 27.45
CA GLY A 247 -25.25 20.26 27.89
C GLY A 247 -25.74 20.71 29.28
N GLU A 248 -24.84 21.21 30.12
CA GLU A 248 -25.14 21.66 31.47
C GLU A 248 -25.42 23.18 31.56
N LYS A 249 -24.86 23.98 30.68
CA LYS A 249 -24.95 25.43 30.67
C LYS A 249 -25.77 25.96 29.48
N ILE A 250 -26.66 26.90 29.73
CA ILE A 250 -27.39 27.65 28.69
C ILE A 250 -26.48 28.77 28.15
N CYS A 251 -25.40 28.39 27.47
CA CYS A 251 -24.42 29.30 26.86
C CYS A 251 -24.12 28.90 25.42
N ASN A 252 -23.83 29.88 24.58
CA ASN A 252 -23.44 29.66 23.21
C ASN A 252 -21.90 29.74 23.06
N ILE A 253 -21.36 29.02 22.07
CA ILE A 253 -19.96 29.14 21.71
C ILE A 253 -19.76 30.47 20.98
N LYS A 254 -18.85 31.31 21.48
CA LYS A 254 -18.44 32.57 20.82
C LYS A 254 -17.39 32.32 19.76
N ARG A 255 -16.38 31.48 20.07
CA ARG A 255 -15.35 31.06 19.13
C ARG A 255 -14.72 29.73 19.53
N VAL A 256 -14.18 29.01 18.54
CA VAL A 256 -13.35 27.84 18.73
C VAL A 256 -11.94 28.17 18.22
N TYR A 257 -10.93 27.74 18.95
CA TYR A 257 -9.53 27.97 18.60
C TYR A 257 -8.66 26.81 19.08
N ILE A 258 -7.44 26.73 18.57
CA ILE A 258 -6.43 25.74 18.99
C ILE A 258 -5.40 26.39 19.94
N SER A 259 -4.95 25.65 20.92
CA SER A 259 -3.90 26.04 21.84
C SER A 259 -2.78 25.00 21.82
N PRO A 260 -1.52 25.39 21.63
CA PRO A 260 -1.01 26.75 21.34
C PRO A 260 -1.34 27.22 19.91
N SER A 261 -1.54 28.52 19.71
CA SER A 261 -1.88 29.10 18.41
C SER A 261 -0.72 29.13 17.41
N ASN A 262 0.50 28.93 17.84
CA ASN A 262 1.73 28.95 17.05
C ASN A 262 2.24 27.52 16.68
N CYS A 263 1.36 26.52 16.68
CA CYS A 263 1.71 25.16 16.27
C CYS A 263 2.25 25.13 14.84
N ARG A 264 3.25 24.25 14.60
CA ARG A 264 3.90 24.11 13.30
C ARG A 264 3.22 23.03 12.49
N VAL A 265 3.08 23.27 11.19
CA VAL A 265 2.62 22.24 10.24
C VAL A 265 3.71 21.16 10.14
N ALA A 266 3.29 19.90 10.10
CA ALA A 266 4.22 18.78 9.98
C ALA A 266 4.95 18.80 8.62
N ALA A 267 6.18 18.31 8.60
CA ALA A 267 6.96 18.21 7.38
C ALA A 267 6.27 17.29 6.36
N GLY A 268 6.06 17.78 5.14
CA GLY A 268 5.47 17.04 4.04
C GLY A 268 3.97 17.31 3.80
N VAL A 269 3.34 18.14 4.63
CA VAL A 269 1.97 18.64 4.45
C VAL A 269 1.93 19.86 3.52
#